data_5a5281072899503e8bc83b782bf01cff
#
_entry.id   5a5281072899503e8bc83b782bf01cff
#
_cell.length_a   1.000
_cell.length_b   1.000
_cell.length_c   1.000
_cell.angle_alpha   90.00
_cell.angle_beta   90.00
_cell.angle_gamma   90.00
#
_symmetry.space_group_name_H-M   'P 1'
#
loop_
_entity.id
_entity.type
_entity.pdbx_description
1 polymer ?
#
loop_
_entity_poly.entity_id
_entity_poly.type
_entity_poly.pdbx_seq_one_letter_code
_entity_poly.pdbx_strand_id
1 'polypeptide(L)'
;MIAGMARRIELIEQCANEVDKRDFARKWLSVISACANWFGALPLAPDLYREPGGGFRATVEIAFYAMRLAGGQKFGSTLRSEVRRRLEPQYNYAVFLAAMCSKLDEPHRHFDVVRASDGVIWQPSSDGPVMRWATQSAFVLRRRLAPMPIERMRTGMLAQMVIGPELLAGIEAEVQSALFGAINPSMHPISSESIMHKVLREAITVATDVDRRAQQSVFAPVSADIPSAADIESAAAPPAGTAPAVTPSPMKATATAAANTVDAAPLGAVNESVTSVLMSTPPSAPNVSTPLATPSVRVAD
;
A
#
# COMPACT_ATOMS: atom_id res chain seq x y z
N MET A 1 8.78 3.87 15.29
CA MET A 1 8.32 4.02 13.89
C MET A 1 9.16 5.02 13.10
N ILE A 2 9.12 6.32 13.41
CA ILE A 2 9.90 7.36 12.70
C ILE A 2 11.40 7.02 12.67
N ALA A 3 11.99 6.61 13.79
CA ALA A 3 13.39 6.21 13.87
C ALA A 3 13.76 5.09 12.87
N GLY A 4 12.88 4.12 12.64
CA GLY A 4 13.08 3.06 11.66
C GLY A 4 13.07 3.56 10.20
N MET A 5 12.54 4.76 9.95
CA MET A 5 12.48 5.39 8.63
C MET A 5 13.48 6.55 8.47
N ALA A 6 14.38 6.76 9.44
CA ALA A 6 15.29 7.93 9.48
C ALA A 6 16.02 8.13 8.15
N ARG A 7 16.58 7.06 7.58
CA ARG A 7 17.30 7.16 6.29
C ARG A 7 16.41 7.61 5.12
N ARG A 8 15.15 7.15 5.07
CA ARG A 8 14.20 7.59 4.04
C ARG A 8 13.78 9.05 4.24
N ILE A 9 13.61 9.46 5.50
CA ILE A 9 13.26 10.83 5.86
C ILE A 9 14.40 11.80 5.50
N GLU A 10 15.67 11.43 5.76
CA GLU A 10 16.83 12.19 5.32
C GLU A 10 16.86 12.39 3.79
N LEU A 11 16.52 11.34 3.03
CA LEU A 11 16.45 11.44 1.57
C LEU A 11 15.27 12.32 1.10
N ILE A 12 14.16 12.33 1.83
CA ILE A 12 13.05 13.27 1.58
C ILE A 12 13.51 14.71 1.88
N GLU A 13 14.24 14.93 2.98
CA GLU A 13 14.80 16.24 3.34
C GLU A 13 15.72 16.78 2.22
N GLN A 14 16.58 15.94 1.68
CA GLN A 14 17.43 16.31 0.54
C GLN A 14 16.60 16.68 -0.70
N CYS A 15 15.52 15.97 -0.99
CA CYS A 15 14.63 16.28 -2.11
C CYS A 15 13.79 17.54 -1.86
N ALA A 16 13.43 17.81 -0.60
CA ALA A 16 12.67 19.00 -0.20
C ALA A 16 13.46 20.30 -0.42
N ASN A 17 14.78 20.22 -0.29
CA ASN A 17 15.71 21.34 -0.50
C ASN A 17 15.32 22.62 0.28
N GLU A 18 14.78 22.43 1.50
CA GLU A 18 14.46 23.55 2.40
C GLU A 18 15.75 24.12 2.97
N VAL A 19 15.87 25.43 2.93
CA VAL A 19 17.06 26.14 3.42
C VAL A 19 17.17 26.08 4.94
N ASP A 20 16.04 26.22 5.64
CA ASP A 20 15.97 26.19 7.10
C ASP A 20 15.42 24.85 7.60
N LYS A 21 16.19 24.21 8.49
CA LYS A 21 15.76 22.99 9.17
C LYS A 21 14.48 23.16 10.01
N ARG A 22 14.22 24.36 10.52
CA ARG A 22 12.99 24.67 11.25
C ARG A 22 11.78 24.63 10.31
N ASP A 23 11.93 25.14 9.08
CA ASP A 23 10.88 25.07 8.08
C ASP A 23 10.64 23.64 7.62
N PHE A 24 11.70 22.85 7.44
CA PHE A 24 11.56 21.41 7.20
C PHE A 24 10.81 20.71 8.33
N ALA A 25 11.16 20.98 9.58
CA ALA A 25 10.49 20.41 10.74
C ALA A 25 9.01 20.80 10.80
N ARG A 26 8.70 22.09 10.58
CA ARG A 26 7.34 22.61 10.65
C ARG A 26 6.42 22.10 9.54
N LYS A 27 6.92 22.03 8.31
CA LYS A 27 6.13 21.65 7.13
C LYS A 27 6.14 20.15 6.90
N TRP A 28 7.30 19.54 6.84
CA TRP A 28 7.49 18.15 6.38
C TRP A 28 7.44 17.14 7.52
N LEU A 29 8.25 17.34 8.57
CA LEU A 29 8.26 16.41 9.70
C LEU A 29 6.93 16.42 10.48
N SER A 30 6.21 17.53 10.51
CA SER A 30 4.88 17.60 11.12
C SER A 30 3.90 16.66 10.42
N VAL A 31 3.88 16.63 9.10
CA VAL A 31 3.02 15.73 8.31
C VAL A 31 3.47 14.28 8.44
N ILE A 32 4.79 14.01 8.41
CA ILE A 32 5.32 12.68 8.67
C ILE A 32 4.88 12.18 10.05
N SER A 33 4.97 13.03 11.07
CA SER A 33 4.54 12.69 12.44
C SER A 33 3.02 12.48 12.53
N ALA A 34 2.24 13.31 11.84
CA ALA A 34 0.79 13.14 11.75
C ALA A 34 0.41 11.80 11.10
N CYS A 35 1.09 11.41 10.02
CA CYS A 35 0.89 10.10 9.39
C CYS A 35 1.36 8.94 10.29
N ALA A 36 2.45 9.09 11.04
CA ALA A 36 2.88 8.09 12.01
C ALA A 36 1.81 7.86 13.10
N ASN A 37 1.19 8.93 13.58
CA ASN A 37 0.07 8.84 14.52
C ASN A 37 -1.21 8.29 13.87
N TRP A 38 -1.43 8.62 12.58
CA TRP A 38 -2.57 8.11 11.83
C TRP A 38 -2.56 6.60 11.72
N PHE A 39 -1.45 6.04 11.29
CA PHE A 39 -1.33 4.61 11.06
C PHE A 39 -1.02 3.81 12.34
N GLY A 40 -0.24 4.37 13.26
CA GLY A 40 0.25 3.59 14.39
C GLY A 40 0.88 2.27 13.94
N ALA A 41 0.52 1.18 14.57
CA ALA A 41 0.98 -0.16 14.23
C ALA A 41 0.18 -0.84 13.09
N LEU A 42 -0.71 -0.12 12.39
CA LEU A 42 -1.51 -0.73 11.32
C LEU A 42 -0.64 -1.20 10.15
N PRO A 43 -0.89 -2.41 9.61
CA PRO A 43 -0.42 -2.80 8.28
C PRO A 43 -1.16 -1.97 7.22
N LEU A 44 -0.65 -1.94 5.98
CA LEU A 44 -1.36 -1.28 4.89
C LEU A 44 -2.52 -2.13 4.37
N ALA A 45 -2.21 -3.36 3.98
CA ALA A 45 -3.15 -4.32 3.41
C ALA A 45 -2.71 -5.77 3.76
N PRO A 46 -3.55 -6.78 3.52
CA PRO A 46 -3.21 -8.16 3.86
C PRO A 46 -2.00 -8.73 3.09
N ASP A 47 -1.77 -8.24 1.88
CA ASP A 47 -0.77 -8.72 0.91
C ASP A 47 0.31 -7.68 0.57
N LEU A 48 0.22 -6.48 1.15
CA LEU A 48 1.12 -5.38 0.85
C LEU A 48 1.43 -4.60 2.13
N TYR A 49 2.73 -4.42 2.44
CA TYR A 49 3.17 -3.79 3.68
C TYR A 49 2.43 -4.35 4.90
N ARG A 50 2.42 -5.67 5.00
CA ARG A 50 1.58 -6.45 5.93
C ARG A 50 2.11 -6.49 7.37
N GLU A 51 3.32 -6.04 7.60
CA GLU A 51 3.93 -5.99 8.93
C GLU A 51 3.31 -4.88 9.80
N PRO A 52 3.44 -4.97 11.15
CA PRO A 52 3.06 -3.90 12.04
C PRO A 52 3.77 -2.59 11.69
N GLY A 53 2.99 -1.51 11.50
CA GLY A 53 3.51 -0.22 11.03
C GLY A 53 3.74 -0.13 9.54
N GLY A 54 3.37 -1.16 8.78
CA GLY A 54 3.51 -1.22 7.32
C GLY A 54 2.77 -0.09 6.61
N GLY A 55 1.63 0.36 7.12
CA GLY A 55 0.91 1.52 6.59
C GLY A 55 1.75 2.79 6.61
N PHE A 56 2.45 3.07 7.71
CA PHE A 56 3.36 4.21 7.79
C PHE A 56 4.60 4.03 6.90
N ARG A 57 5.20 2.82 6.89
CA ARG A 57 6.34 2.52 6.02
C ARG A 57 6.00 2.75 4.54
N ALA A 58 4.88 2.23 4.08
CA ALA A 58 4.39 2.43 2.72
C ALA A 58 4.29 3.92 2.37
N THR A 59 3.70 4.71 3.26
CA THR A 59 3.50 6.15 3.08
C THR A 59 4.83 6.89 2.92
N VAL A 60 5.83 6.62 3.75
CA VAL A 60 7.16 7.24 3.66
C VAL A 60 7.90 6.80 2.39
N GLU A 61 7.81 5.54 2.00
CA GLU A 61 8.42 5.04 0.76
C GLU A 61 7.78 5.63 -0.48
N ILE A 62 6.44 5.72 -0.53
CA ILE A 62 5.72 6.38 -1.62
C ILE A 62 6.15 7.85 -1.73
N ALA A 63 6.23 8.57 -0.60
CA ALA A 63 6.67 9.96 -0.58
C ALA A 63 8.10 10.13 -1.08
N PHE A 64 9.01 9.26 -0.68
CA PHE A 64 10.38 9.25 -1.18
C PHE A 64 10.44 9.06 -2.70
N TYR A 65 9.76 8.06 -3.24
CA TYR A 65 9.75 7.83 -4.69
C TYR A 65 9.06 8.96 -5.45
N ALA A 66 7.96 9.51 -4.92
CA ALA A 66 7.25 10.63 -5.52
C ALA A 66 8.15 11.88 -5.61
N MET A 67 8.88 12.20 -4.54
CA MET A 67 9.82 13.32 -4.53
C MET A 67 10.98 13.14 -5.52
N ARG A 68 11.49 11.91 -5.63
CA ARG A 68 12.55 11.57 -6.61
C ARG A 68 12.05 11.73 -8.05
N LEU A 69 10.84 11.25 -8.34
CA LEU A 69 10.23 11.38 -9.68
C LEU A 69 9.87 12.83 -9.99
N ALA A 70 9.38 13.59 -9.01
CA ALA A 70 9.03 14.99 -9.16
C ALA A 70 10.22 15.87 -9.54
N GLY A 71 11.41 15.57 -9.03
CA GLY A 71 12.64 16.28 -9.36
C GLY A 71 13.01 16.28 -10.85
N GLY A 72 12.51 15.31 -11.62
CA GLY A 72 12.67 15.25 -13.08
C GLY A 72 11.52 15.89 -13.87
N GLN A 73 10.49 16.42 -13.21
CA GLN A 73 9.30 16.97 -13.86
C GLN A 73 9.30 18.51 -13.86
N LYS A 74 8.66 19.10 -14.87
CA LYS A 74 8.43 20.54 -14.94
C LYS A 74 6.95 20.82 -14.69
N PHE A 75 6.61 21.19 -13.47
CA PHE A 75 5.26 21.60 -13.13
C PHE A 75 4.92 22.98 -13.71
N GLY A 76 3.65 23.19 -14.07
CA GLY A 76 3.19 24.48 -14.60
C GLY A 76 3.88 24.87 -15.90
N SER A 77 4.21 23.93 -16.78
CA SER A 77 4.91 24.21 -18.06
C SER A 77 4.17 25.17 -18.98
N THR A 78 2.84 25.29 -18.82
CA THR A 78 1.97 26.21 -19.55
C THR A 78 1.93 27.62 -18.95
N LEU A 79 2.46 27.80 -17.73
CA LEU A 79 2.44 29.07 -17.02
C LEU A 79 3.63 29.97 -17.46
N ARG A 80 3.42 31.27 -17.31
CA ARG A 80 4.52 32.25 -17.49
C ARG A 80 5.67 31.94 -16.53
N SER A 81 6.90 32.22 -16.96
CA SER A 81 8.12 31.86 -16.22
C SER A 81 8.15 32.40 -14.77
N GLU A 82 7.66 33.59 -14.55
CA GLU A 82 7.59 34.20 -13.21
C GLU A 82 6.60 33.46 -12.29
N VAL A 83 5.40 33.18 -12.80
CA VAL A 83 4.36 32.42 -12.07
C VAL A 83 4.87 31.02 -11.77
N ARG A 84 5.48 30.37 -12.77
CA ARG A 84 6.04 29.02 -12.59
C ARG A 84 7.10 28.99 -11.50
N ARG A 85 8.07 29.95 -11.50
CA ARG A 85 9.12 30.01 -10.47
C ARG A 85 8.54 30.13 -9.05
N ARG A 86 7.42 30.83 -8.90
CA ARG A 86 6.74 30.98 -7.62
C ARG A 86 5.99 29.70 -7.21
N LEU A 87 5.36 29.01 -8.17
CA LEU A 87 4.53 27.84 -7.90
C LEU A 87 5.30 26.52 -7.84
N GLU A 88 6.44 26.42 -8.51
CA GLU A 88 7.22 25.18 -8.59
C GLU A 88 7.60 24.60 -7.22
N PRO A 89 8.07 25.38 -6.23
CA PRO A 89 8.30 24.86 -4.87
C PRO A 89 7.01 24.38 -4.20
N GLN A 90 5.88 25.04 -4.47
CA GLN A 90 4.59 24.65 -3.92
C GLN A 90 4.10 23.32 -4.55
N TYR A 91 4.34 23.11 -5.86
CA TYR A 91 4.04 21.83 -6.51
C TYR A 91 4.89 20.69 -5.93
N ASN A 92 6.18 20.92 -5.69
CA ASN A 92 7.02 19.91 -5.04
C ASN A 92 6.52 19.53 -3.65
N TYR A 93 6.14 20.53 -2.85
CA TYR A 93 5.54 20.28 -1.54
C TYR A 93 4.18 19.57 -1.65
N ALA A 94 3.35 19.96 -2.61
CA ALA A 94 2.06 19.32 -2.85
C ALA A 94 2.21 17.85 -3.29
N VAL A 95 3.24 17.51 -4.08
CA VAL A 95 3.56 16.10 -4.40
C VAL A 95 3.86 15.30 -3.14
N PHE A 96 4.65 15.85 -2.23
CA PHE A 96 4.93 15.22 -0.95
C PHE A 96 3.65 15.01 -0.14
N LEU A 97 2.82 16.05 0.02
CA LEU A 97 1.56 15.96 0.75
C LEU A 97 0.61 14.93 0.15
N ALA A 98 0.47 14.92 -1.17
CA ALA A 98 -0.37 13.96 -1.87
C ALA A 98 0.15 12.52 -1.69
N ALA A 99 1.46 12.32 -1.73
CA ALA A 99 2.07 11.01 -1.51
C ALA A 99 1.87 10.52 -0.07
N MET A 100 2.12 11.38 0.92
CA MET A 100 1.90 11.08 2.33
C MET A 100 0.45 10.71 2.64
N CYS A 101 -0.50 11.31 1.93
CA CYS A 101 -1.93 11.13 2.19
C CYS A 101 -2.62 10.09 1.29
N SER A 102 -1.95 9.58 0.25
CA SER A 102 -2.58 8.73 -0.78
C SER A 102 -3.14 7.41 -0.25
N LYS A 103 -2.65 6.93 0.89
CA LYS A 103 -3.00 5.61 1.46
C LYS A 103 -3.67 5.68 2.84
N LEU A 104 -4.11 6.86 3.28
CA LEU A 104 -4.70 7.05 4.62
C LEU A 104 -5.90 6.15 4.89
N ASP A 105 -6.69 5.84 3.87
CA ASP A 105 -7.89 5.02 3.97
C ASP A 105 -7.63 3.52 3.77
N GLU A 106 -6.48 3.13 3.26
CA GLU A 106 -6.21 1.76 2.84
C GLU A 106 -6.38 0.73 3.97
N PRO A 107 -5.83 0.93 5.19
CA PRO A 107 -6.05 -0.04 6.27
C PRO A 107 -7.52 -0.23 6.64
N HIS A 108 -8.29 0.86 6.68
CA HIS A 108 -9.73 0.80 6.99
C HIS A 108 -10.52 0.04 5.91
N ARG A 109 -10.09 0.10 4.67
CA ARG A 109 -10.71 -0.66 3.58
C ARG A 109 -10.55 -2.18 3.74
N HIS A 110 -9.45 -2.61 4.31
CA HIS A 110 -9.09 -4.03 4.43
C HIS A 110 -9.40 -4.65 5.80
N PHE A 111 -9.44 -3.83 6.84
CA PHE A 111 -9.56 -4.31 8.21
C PHE A 111 -10.62 -3.56 9.02
N ASP A 112 -11.32 -4.30 9.88
CA ASP A 112 -11.96 -3.73 11.05
C ASP A 112 -10.93 -3.66 12.18
N VAL A 113 -10.63 -2.45 12.61
CA VAL A 113 -9.73 -2.20 13.74
C VAL A 113 -10.59 -2.12 15.00
N VAL A 114 -10.50 -3.12 15.87
CA VAL A 114 -11.35 -3.25 17.05
C VAL A 114 -10.55 -2.99 18.30
N ARG A 115 -10.94 -2.01 19.10
CA ARG A 115 -10.28 -1.72 20.37
C ARG A 115 -10.55 -2.83 21.39
N ALA A 116 -9.49 -3.33 22.03
CA ALA A 116 -9.57 -4.50 22.89
C ALA A 116 -10.32 -4.22 24.21
N SER A 117 -10.34 -2.98 24.69
CA SER A 117 -10.96 -2.62 25.96
C SER A 117 -12.48 -2.64 25.96
N ASP A 118 -13.11 -2.28 24.85
CA ASP A 118 -14.55 -2.05 24.74
C ASP A 118 -15.20 -2.60 23.46
N GLY A 119 -14.41 -3.14 22.54
CA GLY A 119 -14.90 -3.70 21.29
C GLY A 119 -15.34 -2.68 20.24
N VAL A 120 -15.10 -1.38 20.48
CA VAL A 120 -15.46 -0.32 19.52
C VAL A 120 -14.61 -0.45 18.25
N ILE A 121 -15.24 -0.27 17.08
CA ILE A 121 -14.58 -0.30 15.78
C ILE A 121 -14.15 1.11 15.39
N TRP A 122 -12.89 1.27 15.01
CA TRP A 122 -12.33 2.52 14.54
C TRP A 122 -12.99 3.01 13.24
N GLN A 123 -13.40 4.27 13.24
CA GLN A 123 -13.96 4.98 12.09
C GLN A 123 -13.08 6.19 11.77
N PRO A 124 -12.19 6.12 10.74
CA PRO A 124 -11.19 7.15 10.48
C PRO A 124 -11.78 8.57 10.34
N SER A 125 -12.97 8.68 9.74
CA SER A 125 -13.61 9.98 9.47
C SER A 125 -14.10 10.70 10.73
N SER A 126 -14.46 9.95 11.78
CA SER A 126 -14.94 10.51 13.05
C SER A 126 -13.91 10.47 14.15
N ASP A 127 -13.14 9.39 14.20
CA ASP A 127 -12.21 9.13 15.31
C ASP A 127 -10.81 9.71 15.05
N GLY A 128 -10.48 9.99 13.78
CA GLY A 128 -9.18 10.51 13.38
C GLY A 128 -8.05 9.48 13.51
N PRO A 129 -6.84 9.90 13.92
CA PRO A 129 -5.67 9.03 14.01
C PRO A 129 -5.88 7.82 14.92
N VAL A 130 -5.49 6.61 14.46
CA VAL A 130 -5.65 5.38 15.24
C VAL A 130 -4.96 5.44 16.60
N MET A 131 -3.80 6.08 16.67
CA MET A 131 -3.07 6.19 17.94
C MET A 131 -3.82 7.02 19.00
N ARG A 132 -4.53 8.07 18.56
CA ARG A 132 -5.37 8.88 19.42
C ARG A 132 -6.64 8.13 19.84
N TRP A 133 -7.28 7.44 18.90
CA TRP A 133 -8.49 6.67 19.16
C TRP A 133 -8.23 5.48 20.07
N ALA A 134 -7.11 4.77 19.90
CA ALA A 134 -6.76 3.62 20.72
C ALA A 134 -6.54 3.98 22.21
N THR A 135 -6.22 5.23 22.52
CA THR A 135 -6.04 5.74 23.91
C THR A 135 -5.19 4.82 24.78
N GLN A 136 -4.05 4.38 24.26
CA GLN A 136 -3.12 3.42 24.88
C GLN A 136 -3.68 1.98 25.05
N SER A 137 -4.87 1.70 24.57
CA SER A 137 -5.44 0.34 24.55
C SER A 137 -4.87 -0.45 23.38
N ALA A 138 -4.70 -1.74 23.56
CA ALA A 138 -4.45 -2.65 22.44
C ALA A 138 -5.66 -2.70 21.50
N PHE A 139 -5.41 -3.01 20.24
CA PHE A 139 -6.46 -3.26 19.27
C PHE A 139 -6.20 -4.56 18.49
N VAL A 140 -7.27 -5.12 17.97
CA VAL A 140 -7.26 -6.35 17.16
C VAL A 140 -7.68 -5.99 15.73
N LEU A 141 -6.99 -6.57 14.77
CA LEU A 141 -7.33 -6.44 13.35
C LEU A 141 -8.18 -7.63 12.91
N ARG A 142 -9.37 -7.36 12.41
CA ARG A 142 -10.20 -8.34 11.73
C ARG A 142 -10.18 -8.09 10.24
N ARG A 143 -9.66 -9.04 9.48
CA ARG A 143 -9.63 -8.92 8.02
C ARG A 143 -11.06 -8.95 7.48
N ARG A 144 -11.41 -8.01 6.61
CA ARG A 144 -12.67 -8.03 5.87
C ARG A 144 -12.63 -9.12 4.80
N LEU A 145 -13.78 -9.76 4.52
CA LEU A 145 -13.91 -10.76 3.45
C LEU A 145 -13.62 -10.15 2.07
N ALA A 146 -14.05 -8.91 1.85
CA ALA A 146 -13.75 -8.13 0.67
C ALA A 146 -13.33 -6.71 1.10
N PRO A 147 -12.37 -6.07 0.41
CA PRO A 147 -12.02 -4.70 0.69
C PRO A 147 -13.17 -3.75 0.33
N MET A 148 -13.33 -2.69 1.11
CA MET A 148 -14.27 -1.63 0.77
C MET A 148 -13.86 -0.92 -0.53
N PRO A 149 -14.82 -0.33 -1.28
CA PRO A 149 -14.51 0.44 -2.49
C PRO A 149 -13.52 1.58 -2.23
N ILE A 150 -12.74 1.92 -3.25
CA ILE A 150 -11.89 3.11 -3.22
C ILE A 150 -12.76 4.34 -3.40
N GLU A 151 -12.74 5.25 -2.43
CA GLU A 151 -13.44 6.52 -2.49
C GLU A 151 -12.47 7.68 -2.36
N ARG A 152 -12.24 8.38 -3.47
CA ARG A 152 -11.30 9.50 -3.52
C ARG A 152 -11.70 10.64 -2.60
N MET A 153 -13.00 10.92 -2.51
CA MET A 153 -13.54 11.97 -1.63
C MET A 153 -13.17 11.68 -0.18
N ARG A 154 -13.36 10.44 0.28
CA ARG A 154 -13.00 10.05 1.64
C ARG A 154 -11.50 10.22 1.89
N THR A 155 -10.64 9.76 0.99
CA THR A 155 -9.20 9.95 1.12
C THR A 155 -8.83 11.44 1.16
N GLY A 156 -9.46 12.28 0.36
CA GLY A 156 -9.28 13.74 0.38
C GLY A 156 -9.69 14.39 1.70
N MET A 157 -10.81 13.97 2.29
CA MET A 157 -11.24 14.45 3.62
C MET A 157 -10.25 14.05 4.72
N LEU A 158 -9.77 12.81 4.70
CA LEU A 158 -8.77 12.34 5.65
C LEU A 158 -7.44 13.10 5.48
N ALA A 159 -7.06 13.39 4.25
CA ALA A 159 -5.87 14.18 3.95
C ALA A 159 -5.96 15.59 4.53
N GLN A 160 -7.12 16.23 4.41
CA GLN A 160 -7.35 17.54 5.00
C GLN A 160 -7.19 17.53 6.54
N MET A 161 -7.64 16.45 7.20
CA MET A 161 -7.45 16.27 8.66
C MET A 161 -5.98 16.11 9.04
N VAL A 162 -5.20 15.41 8.22
CA VAL A 162 -3.77 15.14 8.49
C VAL A 162 -2.89 16.35 8.19
N ILE A 163 -3.14 17.05 7.08
CA ILE A 163 -2.36 18.22 6.65
C ILE A 163 -2.70 19.42 7.54
N GLY A 164 -3.98 19.63 7.80
CA GLY A 164 -4.46 20.77 8.57
C GLY A 164 -4.56 22.08 7.79
N PRO A 165 -5.36 23.03 8.28
CA PRO A 165 -5.64 24.27 7.57
C PRO A 165 -4.43 25.21 7.46
N GLU A 166 -3.53 25.18 8.43
CA GLU A 166 -2.35 26.07 8.46
C GLU A 166 -1.36 25.78 7.31
N LEU A 167 -1.11 24.50 7.04
CA LEU A 167 -0.22 24.11 5.93
C LEU A 167 -0.90 24.32 4.59
N LEU A 168 -2.22 24.11 4.49
CA LEU A 168 -2.97 24.36 3.27
C LEU A 168 -3.06 25.85 2.93
N ALA A 169 -3.20 26.73 3.93
CA ALA A 169 -3.22 28.18 3.71
C ALA A 169 -1.93 28.72 3.07
N GLY A 170 -0.81 28.02 3.23
CA GLY A 170 0.47 28.35 2.59
C GLY A 170 0.59 27.93 1.12
N ILE A 171 -0.43 27.32 0.53
CA ILE A 171 -0.42 26.79 -0.84
C ILE A 171 -1.48 27.54 -1.66
N GLU A 172 -1.13 27.95 -2.87
CA GLU A 172 -2.08 28.64 -3.76
C GLU A 172 -3.19 27.70 -4.24
N ALA A 173 -4.38 28.25 -4.46
CA ALA A 173 -5.59 27.49 -4.78
C ALA A 173 -5.43 26.55 -6.00
N GLU A 174 -4.67 26.97 -7.01
CA GLU A 174 -4.37 26.14 -8.18
C GLU A 174 -3.60 24.89 -7.78
N VAL A 175 -2.60 25.03 -6.91
CA VAL A 175 -1.77 23.92 -6.44
C VAL A 175 -2.56 23.04 -5.45
N GLN A 176 -3.41 23.63 -4.61
CA GLN A 176 -4.32 22.86 -3.75
C GLN A 176 -5.28 22.00 -4.59
N SER A 177 -5.82 22.54 -5.67
CA SER A 177 -6.68 21.79 -6.58
C SER A 177 -5.93 20.61 -7.22
N ALA A 178 -4.69 20.84 -7.65
CA ALA A 178 -3.83 19.77 -8.18
C ALA A 178 -3.50 18.72 -7.12
N LEU A 179 -3.21 19.13 -5.88
CA LEU A 179 -2.96 18.26 -4.73
C LEU A 179 -4.13 17.30 -4.49
N PHE A 180 -5.32 17.82 -4.25
CA PHE A 180 -6.49 17.00 -3.94
C PHE A 180 -6.97 16.18 -5.15
N GLY A 181 -6.79 16.68 -6.37
CA GLY A 181 -7.05 15.94 -7.60
C GLY A 181 -6.12 14.74 -7.80
N ALA A 182 -4.90 14.80 -7.26
CA ALA A 182 -3.90 13.76 -7.41
C ALA A 182 -3.87 12.75 -6.26
N ILE A 183 -4.37 13.09 -5.07
CA ILE A 183 -4.51 12.14 -3.96
C ILE A 183 -5.33 10.94 -4.44
N ASN A 184 -4.86 9.74 -4.18
CA ASN A 184 -5.51 8.50 -4.61
C ASN A 184 -5.64 8.40 -6.14
N PRO A 185 -4.50 8.34 -6.87
CA PRO A 185 -4.49 8.30 -8.32
C PRO A 185 -5.14 7.03 -8.88
N SER A 186 -5.76 7.13 -10.06
CA SER A 186 -6.17 5.95 -10.81
C SER A 186 -4.94 5.18 -11.27
N MET A 187 -4.85 3.90 -10.94
CA MET A 187 -3.74 3.07 -11.38
C MET A 187 -3.81 2.74 -12.89
N HIS A 188 -5.00 2.86 -13.48
CA HIS A 188 -5.27 2.66 -14.91
C HIS A 188 -6.01 3.88 -15.47
N PRO A 189 -5.30 4.98 -15.80
CA PRO A 189 -5.93 6.17 -16.36
C PRO A 189 -6.47 5.88 -17.76
N ILE A 190 -7.71 6.27 -18.02
CA ILE A 190 -8.39 6.12 -19.33
C ILE A 190 -8.15 7.36 -20.21
N SER A 191 -7.82 8.50 -19.60
CA SER A 191 -7.61 9.79 -20.28
C SER A 191 -6.25 10.39 -19.93
N SER A 192 -5.95 11.57 -20.50
CA SER A 192 -4.76 12.33 -20.13
C SER A 192 -4.75 12.62 -18.63
N GLU A 193 -3.64 12.29 -17.96
CA GLU A 193 -3.44 12.56 -16.54
C GLU A 193 -2.55 13.79 -16.32
N SER A 194 -2.76 14.49 -15.20
CA SER A 194 -1.86 15.57 -14.79
C SER A 194 -0.48 15.01 -14.43
N ILE A 195 0.56 15.85 -14.51
CA ILE A 195 1.93 15.45 -14.13
C ILE A 195 1.97 14.94 -12.70
N MET A 196 1.28 15.60 -11.77
CA MET A 196 1.25 15.21 -10.36
C MET A 196 0.58 13.83 -10.18
N HIS A 197 -0.52 13.60 -10.86
CA HIS A 197 -1.22 12.32 -10.83
C HIS A 197 -0.34 11.18 -11.36
N LYS A 198 0.37 11.42 -12.49
CA LYS A 198 1.33 10.48 -13.06
C LYS A 198 2.45 10.15 -12.09
N VAL A 199 3.08 11.17 -11.49
CA VAL A 199 4.17 11.01 -10.52
C VAL A 199 3.72 10.16 -9.34
N LEU A 200 2.54 10.39 -8.78
CA LEU A 200 2.03 9.62 -7.66
C LEU A 200 1.71 8.17 -8.05
N ARG A 201 1.08 7.95 -9.19
CA ARG A 201 0.78 6.61 -9.68
C ARG A 201 2.07 5.79 -9.87
N GLU A 202 3.08 6.38 -10.49
CA GLU A 202 4.37 5.74 -10.69
C GLU A 202 5.09 5.47 -9.36
N ALA A 203 5.06 6.42 -8.42
CA ALA A 203 5.64 6.25 -7.09
C ALA A 203 4.98 5.10 -6.31
N ILE A 204 3.65 5.01 -6.35
CA ILE A 204 2.90 3.91 -5.72
C ILE A 204 3.27 2.58 -6.37
N THR A 205 3.38 2.53 -7.70
CA THR A 205 3.79 1.32 -8.41
C THR A 205 5.18 0.86 -7.97
N VAL A 206 6.16 1.77 -7.97
CA VAL A 206 7.53 1.44 -7.55
C VAL A 206 7.58 0.96 -6.10
N ALA A 207 6.90 1.65 -5.18
CA ALA A 207 6.85 1.26 -3.77
C ALA A 207 6.22 -0.13 -3.59
N THR A 208 5.13 -0.40 -4.30
CA THR A 208 4.46 -1.71 -4.29
C THR A 208 5.37 -2.82 -4.82
N ASP A 209 6.08 -2.58 -5.92
CA ASP A 209 6.99 -3.57 -6.51
C ASP A 209 8.21 -3.85 -5.61
N VAL A 210 8.73 -2.83 -4.95
CA VAL A 210 9.83 -2.99 -3.98
C VAL A 210 9.37 -3.84 -2.79
N ASP A 211 8.21 -3.58 -2.22
CA ASP A 211 7.67 -4.37 -1.12
C ASP A 211 7.41 -5.82 -1.52
N ARG A 212 6.79 -6.06 -2.68
CA ARG A 212 6.57 -7.42 -3.20
C ARG A 212 7.86 -8.20 -3.38
N ARG A 213 8.89 -7.58 -3.95
CA ARG A 213 10.22 -8.21 -4.11
C ARG A 213 10.85 -8.52 -2.75
N ALA A 214 10.76 -7.60 -1.79
CA ALA A 214 11.25 -7.83 -0.44
C ALA A 214 10.54 -9.00 0.23
N GLN A 215 9.23 -9.14 0.06
CA GLN A 215 8.47 -10.28 0.57
C GLN A 215 8.85 -11.60 -0.11
N GLN A 216 9.10 -11.60 -1.41
CA GLN A 216 9.53 -12.79 -2.15
C GLN A 216 10.91 -13.27 -1.69
N SER A 217 11.85 -12.37 -1.40
CA SER A 217 13.19 -12.72 -0.95
C SER A 217 13.20 -13.42 0.41
N VAL A 218 12.22 -13.16 1.26
CA VAL A 218 12.04 -13.82 2.56
C VAL A 218 11.58 -15.28 2.40
N PHE A 219 10.89 -15.59 1.30
CA PHE A 219 10.39 -16.94 0.99
C PHE A 219 11.17 -17.63 -0.13
N ALA A 220 12.32 -17.08 -0.55
CA ALA A 220 13.19 -17.79 -1.47
C ALA A 220 13.56 -19.13 -0.84
N PRO A 221 13.35 -20.27 -1.52
CA PRO A 221 13.75 -21.57 -0.98
C PRO A 221 15.26 -21.50 -0.74
N VAL A 222 15.66 -21.73 0.51
CA VAL A 222 17.07 -21.97 0.81
C VAL A 222 17.40 -23.26 0.07
N SER A 223 18.24 -23.18 -0.96
CA SER A 223 18.86 -24.36 -1.56
C SER A 223 19.82 -24.94 -0.50
N ALA A 224 19.26 -25.60 0.49
CA ALA A 224 20.04 -26.48 1.31
C ALA A 224 20.39 -27.66 0.39
N ASP A 225 21.66 -27.80 0.04
CA ASP A 225 22.18 -29.09 -0.43
C ASP A 225 21.82 -30.11 0.65
N ILE A 226 20.74 -30.83 0.41
CA ILE A 226 20.38 -31.94 1.28
C ILE A 226 21.49 -32.98 1.09
N PRO A 227 22.34 -33.25 2.11
CA PRO A 227 23.40 -34.22 1.96
C PRO A 227 22.77 -35.54 1.53
N SER A 228 23.35 -36.16 0.53
CA SER A 228 22.84 -37.44 0.02
C SER A 228 22.90 -38.48 1.14
N ALA A 229 22.06 -39.51 1.06
CA ALA A 229 22.09 -40.61 2.03
C ALA A 229 23.50 -41.23 2.15
N ALA A 230 24.28 -41.23 1.06
CA ALA A 230 25.67 -41.68 1.06
C ALA A 230 26.61 -40.79 1.89
N ASP A 231 26.36 -39.46 1.90
CA ASP A 231 27.16 -38.53 2.71
C ASP A 231 26.88 -38.71 4.21
N ILE A 232 25.62 -39.04 4.55
CA ILE A 232 25.21 -39.32 5.93
C ILE A 232 25.78 -40.67 6.42
N GLU A 233 25.76 -41.71 5.58
CA GLU A 233 26.37 -43.00 5.91
C GLU A 233 27.88 -42.89 6.06
N SER A 234 28.54 -42.10 5.22
CA SER A 234 29.99 -41.84 5.31
C SER A 234 30.38 -41.12 6.61
N ALA A 235 29.51 -40.19 7.08
CA ALA A 235 29.75 -39.45 8.32
C ALA A 235 29.42 -40.27 9.59
N ALA A 236 28.59 -41.34 9.47
CA ALA A 236 28.18 -42.22 10.56
C ALA A 236 29.07 -43.45 10.72
N ALA A 237 30.05 -43.70 9.82
CA ALA A 237 30.96 -44.82 9.92
C ALA A 237 31.94 -44.62 11.11
N PRO A 238 31.97 -45.53 12.10
CA PRO A 238 32.96 -45.46 13.18
C PRO A 238 34.37 -45.71 12.62
N PRO A 239 35.41 -45.11 13.21
CA PRO A 239 36.80 -45.30 12.75
C PRO A 239 37.16 -46.76 12.80
N ALA A 240 37.70 -47.27 11.70
CA ALA A 240 38.11 -48.65 11.53
C ALA A 240 39.14 -49.07 12.59
N GLY A 241 38.69 -49.75 13.62
CA GLY A 241 39.47 -50.45 14.58
C GLY A 241 39.54 -51.90 14.15
N THR A 242 40.78 -52.39 14.06
CA THR A 242 41.29 -53.67 13.66
C THR A 242 40.44 -54.86 14.12
N ALA A 243 40.05 -55.73 13.16
CA ALA A 243 39.26 -56.92 13.36
C ALA A 243 40.19 -58.18 13.51
N PRO A 244 39.70 -59.25 14.13
CA PRO A 244 40.10 -60.57 13.66
C PRO A 244 38.98 -61.30 12.93
N ALA A 245 39.40 -62.01 11.90
CA ALA A 245 38.57 -62.76 10.98
C ALA A 245 37.87 -63.95 11.62
N VAL A 246 36.62 -64.20 11.28
CA VAL A 246 35.94 -65.47 11.37
C VAL A 246 35.15 -65.74 10.11
N THR A 247 35.45 -66.84 9.46
CA THR A 247 34.96 -67.33 8.18
C THR A 247 33.49 -67.80 8.22
N PRO A 248 32.83 -67.91 7.06
CA PRO A 248 31.36 -67.98 6.94
C PRO A 248 30.85 -69.41 6.77
N SER A 249 29.59 -69.57 6.99
CA SER A 249 28.80 -70.65 6.37
C SER A 249 27.42 -70.16 5.94
N PRO A 250 26.90 -70.66 4.83
CA PRO A 250 25.77 -70.06 4.11
C PRO A 250 24.44 -70.68 4.51
N MET A 251 23.41 -69.91 4.55
CA MET A 251 22.03 -70.41 4.48
C MET A 251 21.20 -69.66 3.47
N LYS A 252 20.55 -70.47 2.75
CA LYS A 252 19.83 -70.40 1.48
C LYS A 252 18.52 -69.64 1.57
N ALA A 253 18.26 -68.95 0.53
CA ALA A 253 17.05 -68.37 -0.05
C ALA A 253 15.66 -68.78 0.51
N THR A 254 14.77 -67.83 0.52
CA THR A 254 13.49 -68.02 -0.20
C THR A 254 12.91 -66.63 -0.60
N ALA A 255 12.61 -66.54 -1.87
CA ALA A 255 11.88 -65.44 -2.50
C ALA A 255 10.40 -65.55 -2.18
N THR A 256 9.72 -64.45 -2.04
CA THR A 256 8.31 -64.38 -2.41
C THR A 256 8.01 -62.97 -2.93
N ALA A 257 7.79 -62.92 -4.22
CA ALA A 257 7.26 -61.78 -4.93
C ALA A 257 5.76 -61.65 -4.64
N ALA A 258 5.28 -60.44 -4.49
CA ALA A 258 3.87 -60.12 -4.76
C ALA A 258 3.85 -58.73 -5.42
N ALA A 259 3.62 -58.78 -6.71
CA ALA A 259 3.21 -57.63 -7.52
C ALA A 259 1.74 -57.34 -7.22
N ASN A 260 1.43 -56.06 -7.14
CA ASN A 260 0.10 -55.58 -7.43
C ASN A 260 0.19 -54.28 -8.24
N THR A 261 0.02 -54.47 -9.51
CA THR A 261 -0.43 -53.48 -10.54
C THR A 261 -1.94 -53.30 -10.40
N VAL A 262 -2.37 -52.08 -10.35
CA VAL A 262 -3.71 -51.64 -10.81
C VAL A 262 -3.50 -50.19 -11.29
N ASP A 263 -3.39 -50.00 -12.54
CA ASP A 263 -4.30 -49.77 -13.63
C ASP A 263 -4.90 -48.38 -13.67
N ALA A 264 -4.51 -47.67 -14.70
CA ALA A 264 -4.96 -46.37 -15.13
C ALA A 264 -6.22 -46.54 -15.96
N ALA A 265 -7.14 -45.62 -15.87
CA ALA A 265 -7.95 -45.21 -17.00
C ALA A 265 -8.63 -43.87 -16.78
N PRO A 266 -8.78 -43.07 -17.83
CA PRO A 266 -9.30 -41.71 -17.83
C PRO A 266 -10.76 -41.67 -18.27
N LEU A 267 -11.30 -40.45 -18.41
CA LEU A 267 -12.55 -39.99 -19.02
C LEU A 267 -13.44 -39.28 -18.00
N GLY A 268 -13.89 -38.07 -18.22
CA GLY A 268 -14.59 -37.56 -19.35
C GLY A 268 -14.78 -36.06 -19.30
N ALA A 269 -14.64 -35.48 -20.44
CA ALA A 269 -15.19 -34.18 -20.82
C ALA A 269 -16.71 -34.27 -20.91
N VAL A 270 -17.33 -33.15 -20.79
CA VAL A 270 -18.57 -32.54 -21.24
C VAL A 270 -19.08 -31.59 -20.18
N ASN A 271 -19.53 -30.38 -20.40
CA ASN A 271 -20.35 -29.88 -21.49
C ASN A 271 -20.39 -28.35 -21.40
N GLU A 272 -20.36 -27.71 -22.55
CA GLU A 272 -20.79 -26.34 -22.75
C GLU A 272 -22.28 -26.18 -22.40
N SER A 273 -22.63 -25.09 -21.80
CA SER A 273 -23.97 -24.54 -21.90
C SER A 273 -23.91 -23.02 -21.94
N VAL A 274 -23.98 -22.53 -23.15
CA VAL A 274 -24.35 -21.16 -23.54
C VAL A 274 -25.78 -20.91 -23.05
N THR A 275 -25.96 -19.85 -22.25
CA THR A 275 -27.28 -19.24 -22.08
C THR A 275 -27.17 -17.74 -22.20
N SER A 276 -27.54 -17.25 -23.36
CA SER A 276 -27.87 -15.86 -23.66
C SER A 276 -29.10 -15.46 -22.82
N VAL A 277 -29.01 -14.34 -22.11
CA VAL A 277 -30.20 -13.65 -21.59
C VAL A 277 -30.08 -12.16 -21.87
N LEU A 278 -30.78 -11.73 -22.88
CA LEU A 278 -31.58 -10.52 -23.07
C LEU A 278 -31.19 -9.25 -22.30
N MET A 279 -30.81 -8.26 -23.13
CA MET A 279 -30.86 -6.82 -22.84
C MET A 279 -32.26 -6.43 -22.37
N SER A 280 -32.33 -5.79 -21.20
CA SER A 280 -33.48 -5.00 -20.80
C SER A 280 -33.01 -3.55 -20.65
N THR A 281 -33.56 -2.69 -21.49
CA THR A 281 -33.45 -1.23 -21.44
C THR A 281 -34.15 -0.69 -20.18
N PRO A 282 -33.56 0.30 -19.46
CA PRO A 282 -34.28 1.00 -18.41
C PRO A 282 -35.21 2.08 -18.99
N PRO A 283 -36.34 2.37 -18.31
CA PRO A 283 -37.31 3.36 -18.75
C PRO A 283 -36.84 4.80 -18.49
N SER A 284 -37.15 5.67 -19.43
CA SER A 284 -36.96 7.12 -19.36
C SER A 284 -37.70 7.75 -18.17
N ALA A 285 -37.00 8.61 -17.43
CA ALA A 285 -37.59 9.47 -16.40
C ALA A 285 -38.26 10.69 -17.05
N PRO A 286 -39.37 11.20 -16.47
CA PRO A 286 -40.06 12.36 -16.99
C PRO A 286 -39.36 13.67 -16.60
N ASN A 287 -39.26 14.55 -17.57
CA ASN A 287 -38.84 15.93 -17.46
C ASN A 287 -39.83 16.74 -16.58
N VAL A 288 -39.40 17.25 -15.44
CA VAL A 288 -40.11 18.26 -14.68
C VAL A 288 -39.28 19.53 -14.65
N SER A 289 -39.65 20.47 -15.51
CA SER A 289 -39.13 21.83 -15.49
C SER A 289 -39.90 22.64 -14.42
N THR A 290 -39.19 23.08 -13.38
CA THR A 290 -39.70 24.07 -12.45
C THR A 290 -38.80 25.31 -12.51
N PRO A 291 -39.33 26.52 -12.73
CA PRO A 291 -38.51 27.72 -12.82
C PRO A 291 -38.03 28.18 -11.45
N LEU A 292 -36.73 28.47 -11.35
CA LEU A 292 -36.10 29.09 -10.18
C LEU A 292 -36.57 30.57 -10.05
N ALA A 293 -37.12 30.90 -8.90
CA ALA A 293 -37.37 32.27 -8.47
C ALA A 293 -36.05 32.89 -7.98
N THR A 294 -35.68 34.03 -8.52
CA THR A 294 -34.57 34.87 -8.08
C THR A 294 -34.90 35.62 -6.79
N PRO A 295 -34.06 35.61 -5.76
CA PRO A 295 -34.24 36.51 -4.60
C PRO A 295 -33.67 37.89 -4.91
N SER A 296 -34.53 38.90 -4.75
CA SER A 296 -34.24 40.34 -4.82
C SER A 296 -33.46 40.77 -3.58
N VAL A 297 -32.26 41.33 -3.79
CA VAL A 297 -31.46 41.96 -2.73
C VAL A 297 -31.96 43.41 -2.57
N ARG A 298 -32.50 43.76 -1.41
CA ARG A 298 -32.71 45.15 -0.98
C ARG A 298 -31.44 45.67 -0.33
N VAL A 299 -30.89 46.72 -0.90
CA VAL A 299 -29.93 47.59 -0.25
C VAL A 299 -30.74 48.59 0.60
N ALA A 300 -30.42 48.72 1.86
CA ALA A 300 -30.90 49.78 2.74
C ALA A 300 -29.81 50.85 2.87
N ASP A 301 -30.23 52.12 2.79
CA ASP A 301 -29.46 53.33 3.01
C ASP A 301 -28.86 53.44 4.40
#